data_dbf2540af46348b44d2ca8389c81f195
#
_entry.id   dbf2540af46348b44d2ca8389c81f195
#
_cell.length_a   1.000
_cell.length_b   1.000
_cell.length_c   1.000
_cell.angle_alpha   90.00
_cell.angle_beta   90.00
_cell.angle_gamma   90.00
#
_symmetry.space_group_name_H-M   'P 1'
#
loop_
_entity.id
_entity.type
_entity.pdbx_description
1 polymer ?
#
loop_
_entity_poly.entity_id
_entity_poly.type
_entity_poly.pdbx_seq_one_letter_code
_entity_poly.pdbx_strand_id
1 'polypeptide(L)'
;IGKTNREIVQKVLAEPLPALRVRAPEQNIPPELDTICQRCMAREPTERYPDARALSLAIEAWLERPEGGHTVPVEALVSRGVAAIARQQTLMEDMALVRDNLATARAQVDPQDPPERKQDIWEAESRMRAVEIEVAEANAESIALLSRAVTLDPEHSEARTLLCEQFLLRHERAQERGDEATAAFYKALLREYDDGQHSAILEGTGALQVETQPRGAQVRLWRCFEKNRRLVPATPRDLGASPARVESLPAGVYRLTAQAPDHELLMASLAVVAGQSTRVRLRLLPLGAVPPGFVHVPAGTFRCGTQSGFFLAAAEHALPDFLISALHVTAGEYLEFLCDAARRAPSAAPGYVPRSADGRRLAWRTDGYANFQLPGNDSEFGPVDPDEPVTGITYLAASAYCQWLSERMRVSCRLPTEEEWEKAARGAEGRVYPWGNRWEPTFAATAETWATGRPPPVGQMAGDCSPYGLYDAAGGVREWTSSLEPGSTPRLVVRGGSYLTGGARPLWNRDVMPADRTAPDVGFRVCRDVGP
;
A
#
# COMPACT_ATOMS: atom_id res chain seq x y z
N ILE A 1 16.05 59.50 -10.32
CA ILE A 1 15.70 58.76 -11.57
C ILE A 1 15.89 59.78 -12.68
N GLY A 2 16.72 59.44 -13.72
CA GLY A 2 16.91 60.29 -14.89
C GLY A 2 15.73 60.18 -15.85
N LYS A 3 15.45 61.23 -16.62
CA LYS A 3 14.37 61.26 -17.62
C LYS A 3 14.75 60.58 -18.94
N THR A 4 16.04 60.29 -19.17
CA THR A 4 16.56 59.60 -20.34
C THR A 4 17.54 58.49 -19.95
N ASN A 5 17.72 57.46 -20.78
CA ASN A 5 18.70 56.39 -20.55
C ASN A 5 20.12 56.93 -20.34
N ARG A 6 20.48 58.02 -21.03
CA ARG A 6 21.80 58.67 -20.92
C ARG A 6 21.99 59.33 -19.54
N GLU A 7 20.97 59.99 -19.03
CA GLU A 7 20.97 60.56 -17.67
C GLU A 7 21.01 59.48 -16.58
N ILE A 8 20.30 58.37 -16.78
CA ILE A 8 20.33 57.23 -15.86
C ILE A 8 21.75 56.68 -15.78
N VAL A 9 22.38 56.42 -16.93
CA VAL A 9 23.75 55.89 -17.02
C VAL A 9 24.76 56.89 -16.40
N GLN A 10 24.65 58.17 -16.72
CA GLN A 10 25.53 59.19 -16.12
C GLN A 10 25.40 59.27 -14.59
N LYS A 11 24.17 59.23 -14.05
CA LYS A 11 23.93 59.21 -12.60
C LYS A 11 24.47 57.94 -11.94
N VAL A 12 24.25 56.76 -12.55
CA VAL A 12 24.79 55.50 -12.04
C VAL A 12 26.32 55.51 -12.03
N LEU A 13 26.96 56.17 -12.98
CA LEU A 13 28.43 56.23 -13.07
C LEU A 13 29.04 57.34 -12.22
N ALA A 14 28.35 58.48 -11.98
CA ALA A 14 28.90 59.66 -11.35
C ALA A 14 28.45 59.86 -9.89
N GLU A 15 27.25 59.48 -9.52
CA GLU A 15 26.69 59.74 -8.19
C GLU A 15 26.79 58.49 -7.29
N PRO A 16 27.18 58.61 -6.01
CA PRO A 16 27.07 57.53 -5.05
C PRO A 16 25.60 57.19 -4.86
N LEU A 17 25.30 55.91 -4.63
CA LEU A 17 23.93 55.44 -4.30
C LEU A 17 23.48 56.12 -3.00
N PRO A 18 22.36 56.87 -3.01
CA PRO A 18 21.85 57.47 -1.78
C PRO A 18 21.42 56.39 -0.80
N ALA A 19 21.70 56.63 0.47
CA ALA A 19 21.29 55.73 1.55
C ALA A 19 19.77 55.49 1.50
N LEU A 20 19.32 54.26 1.75
CA LEU A 20 17.89 53.88 1.71
C LEU A 20 17.06 54.78 2.66
N ARG A 21 17.63 55.10 3.81
CA ARG A 21 17.02 55.98 4.82
C ARG A 21 16.78 57.42 4.31
N VAL A 22 17.62 57.90 3.41
CA VAL A 22 17.47 59.22 2.79
C VAL A 22 16.46 59.17 1.65
N ARG A 23 16.33 58.02 0.99
CA ARG A 23 15.44 57.82 -0.16
C ARG A 23 14.01 57.51 0.24
N ALA A 24 13.82 56.82 1.37
CA ALA A 24 12.52 56.42 1.90
C ALA A 24 12.48 56.65 3.43
N PRO A 25 12.47 57.90 3.88
CA PRO A 25 12.52 58.24 5.31
C PRO A 25 11.29 57.72 6.07
N GLU A 26 10.17 57.58 5.38
CA GLU A 26 8.92 57.08 5.93
C GLU A 26 8.97 55.59 6.26
N GLN A 27 9.92 54.85 5.74
CA GLN A 27 10.05 53.40 5.95
C GLN A 27 10.79 53.04 7.25
N ASN A 28 11.32 54.03 7.98
CA ASN A 28 12.09 53.84 9.22
C ASN A 28 13.15 52.72 9.12
N ILE A 29 13.89 52.68 8.02
CA ILE A 29 14.88 51.61 7.74
C ILE A 29 16.00 51.66 8.79
N PRO A 30 16.33 50.57 9.49
CA PRO A 30 17.43 50.50 10.43
C PRO A 30 18.78 50.90 9.79
N PRO A 31 19.65 51.64 10.50
CA PRO A 31 20.95 52.08 9.96
C PRO A 31 21.85 50.96 9.48
N GLU A 32 21.82 49.84 10.20
CA GLU A 32 22.63 48.66 9.93
C GLU A 32 22.17 47.97 8.65
N LEU A 33 20.83 47.84 8.45
CA LEU A 33 20.27 47.28 7.23
C LEU A 33 20.58 48.12 6.01
N ASP A 34 20.52 49.45 6.18
CA ASP A 34 20.97 50.39 5.14
C ASP A 34 22.45 50.18 4.80
N THR A 35 23.31 49.96 5.81
CA THR A 35 24.74 49.68 5.62
C THR A 35 24.96 48.34 4.88
N ILE A 36 24.22 47.29 5.23
CA ILE A 36 24.29 46.00 4.54
C ILE A 36 23.90 46.17 3.07
N CYS A 37 22.81 46.86 2.79
CA CYS A 37 22.36 47.14 1.42
C CYS A 37 23.36 47.99 0.62
N GLN A 38 23.94 49.02 1.24
CA GLN A 38 24.97 49.84 0.60
C GLN A 38 26.22 49.05 0.23
N ARG A 39 26.64 48.13 1.12
CA ARG A 39 27.78 47.25 0.87
C ARG A 39 27.47 46.23 -0.26
N CYS A 40 26.27 45.67 -0.33
CA CYS A 40 25.86 44.80 -1.44
C CYS A 40 25.93 45.56 -2.78
N MET A 41 25.62 46.82 -2.79
CA MET A 41 25.55 47.69 -3.98
C MET A 41 26.80 48.55 -4.18
N ALA A 42 27.90 48.33 -3.43
CA ALA A 42 29.15 49.06 -3.59
C ALA A 42 29.65 48.94 -5.05
N ARG A 43 30.29 50.05 -5.55
CA ARG A 43 30.76 50.07 -6.94
C ARG A 43 31.88 49.08 -7.19
N GLU A 44 32.88 49.12 -6.34
CA GLU A 44 34.01 48.22 -6.43
C GLU A 44 33.61 46.80 -5.96
N PRO A 45 33.80 45.77 -6.78
CA PRO A 45 33.47 44.38 -6.39
C PRO A 45 34.16 43.92 -5.10
N THR A 46 35.34 44.47 -4.82
CA THR A 46 36.13 44.17 -3.61
C THR A 46 35.54 44.74 -2.32
N GLU A 47 34.67 45.73 -2.44
CA GLU A 47 33.96 46.33 -1.30
C GLU A 47 32.65 45.60 -0.98
N ARG A 48 32.19 44.74 -1.88
CA ARG A 48 30.99 43.92 -1.67
C ARG A 48 31.26 42.77 -0.73
N TYR A 49 30.21 42.04 -0.37
CA TYR A 49 30.37 40.75 0.28
C TYR A 49 31.03 39.76 -0.70
N PRO A 50 32.04 38.99 -0.23
CA PRO A 50 32.79 38.09 -1.11
C PRO A 50 31.93 37.00 -1.73
N ASP A 51 30.85 36.59 -1.05
CA ASP A 51 29.90 35.59 -1.51
C ASP A 51 28.53 35.77 -0.82
N ALA A 52 27.53 34.98 -1.25
CA ALA A 52 26.18 34.99 -0.69
C ALA A 52 26.15 34.55 0.78
N ARG A 53 27.09 33.72 1.21
CA ARG A 53 27.21 33.23 2.59
C ARG A 53 27.65 34.37 3.53
N ALA A 54 28.61 35.17 3.11
CA ALA A 54 29.04 36.35 3.89
C ALA A 54 27.92 37.38 4.03
N LEU A 55 27.07 37.56 3.01
CA LEU A 55 25.88 38.39 3.09
C LEU A 55 24.84 37.78 4.06
N SER A 56 24.57 36.48 3.98
CA SER A 56 23.66 35.79 4.91
C SER A 56 24.09 35.98 6.36
N LEU A 57 25.37 35.76 6.66
CA LEU A 57 25.94 35.97 8.00
C LEU A 57 25.80 37.41 8.48
N ALA A 58 25.93 38.39 7.60
CA ALA A 58 25.76 39.81 7.98
C ALA A 58 24.29 40.17 8.29
N ILE A 59 23.35 39.55 7.57
CA ILE A 59 21.91 39.69 7.83
C ILE A 59 21.54 38.96 9.12
N GLU A 60 22.03 37.75 9.31
CA GLU A 60 21.83 36.96 10.53
C GLU A 60 22.36 37.73 11.76
N ALA A 61 23.60 38.22 11.71
CA ALA A 61 24.19 39.01 12.77
C ALA A 61 23.41 40.31 13.07
N TRP A 62 22.73 40.89 12.08
CA TRP A 62 21.83 42.03 12.30
C TRP A 62 20.53 41.62 12.97
N LEU A 63 19.96 40.46 12.58
CA LEU A 63 18.75 39.91 13.17
C LEU A 63 18.94 39.49 14.64
N GLU A 64 20.16 39.08 15.02
CA GLU A 64 20.52 38.64 16.38
C GLU A 64 20.78 39.77 17.36
N ARG A 65 20.86 41.05 16.91
CA ARG A 65 21.13 42.19 17.80
C ARG A 65 19.89 42.61 18.59
N PRO A 66 19.99 42.77 19.93
CA PRO A 66 18.87 43.14 20.79
C PRO A 66 18.26 44.51 20.50
N GLU A 67 19.03 45.45 19.86
CA GLU A 67 18.62 46.83 19.67
C GLU A 67 18.13 47.16 18.24
N GLY A 68 18.18 46.25 17.26
CA GLY A 68 17.98 46.60 15.85
C GLY A 68 16.86 45.85 15.12
N GLY A 69 16.39 44.75 15.61
CA GLY A 69 15.29 43.98 15.01
C GLY A 69 14.15 43.86 16.00
N HIS A 70 12.92 43.94 15.53
CA HIS A 70 11.81 43.38 16.27
C HIS A 70 12.07 41.87 16.40
N THR A 71 12.75 41.46 17.48
CA THR A 71 12.82 40.06 17.87
C THR A 71 11.39 39.63 18.12
N VAL A 72 10.83 38.91 17.15
CA VAL A 72 9.54 38.29 17.38
C VAL A 72 9.73 37.38 18.60
N PRO A 73 9.00 37.58 19.70
CA PRO A 73 9.16 36.75 20.89
C PRO A 73 9.05 35.28 20.50
N VAL A 74 9.84 34.42 21.13
CA VAL A 74 9.83 32.96 20.84
C VAL A 74 8.42 32.39 20.96
N GLU A 75 7.66 32.85 21.96
CA GLU A 75 6.26 32.44 22.19
C GLU A 75 5.35 32.85 21.02
N ALA A 76 5.60 33.98 20.38
CA ALA A 76 4.84 34.40 19.20
C ALA A 76 5.18 33.56 17.95
N LEU A 77 6.44 33.11 17.81
CA LEU A 77 6.82 32.14 16.76
C LEU A 77 6.17 30.79 17.00
N VAL A 78 6.19 30.28 18.22
CA VAL A 78 5.56 29.02 18.59
C VAL A 78 4.05 29.09 18.38
N SER A 79 3.38 30.16 18.86
CA SER A 79 1.94 30.35 18.66
C SER A 79 1.54 30.36 17.19
N ARG A 80 2.33 31.04 16.32
CA ARG A 80 2.11 31.03 14.88
C ARG A 80 2.39 29.65 14.27
N GLY A 81 3.40 28.94 14.75
CA GLY A 81 3.69 27.57 14.35
C GLY A 81 2.54 26.62 14.67
N VAL A 82 1.96 26.72 15.87
CA VAL A 82 0.76 25.97 16.27
C VAL A 82 -0.44 26.30 15.38
N ALA A 83 -0.65 27.59 15.06
CA ALA A 83 -1.73 28.00 14.15
C ALA A 83 -1.55 27.42 12.74
N ALA A 84 -0.32 27.34 12.24
CA ALA A 84 -0.02 26.72 10.95
C ALA A 84 -0.26 25.19 10.98
N ILE A 85 0.05 24.51 12.09
CA ILE A 85 -0.26 23.09 12.30
C ILE A 85 -1.78 22.88 12.32
N ALA A 86 -2.54 23.69 13.03
CA ALA A 86 -3.99 23.60 13.08
C ALA A 86 -4.62 23.80 11.69
N ARG A 87 -4.12 24.79 10.93
CA ARG A 87 -4.52 25.01 9.53
C ARG A 87 -4.22 23.78 8.67
N GLN A 88 -3.05 23.17 8.83
CA GLN A 88 -2.69 21.94 8.13
C GLN A 88 -3.66 20.80 8.43
N GLN A 89 -4.06 20.62 9.71
CA GLN A 89 -5.00 19.58 10.11
C GLN A 89 -6.38 19.76 9.45
N THR A 90 -6.92 20.99 9.47
CA THR A 90 -8.19 21.30 8.79
C THR A 90 -8.12 21.02 7.29
N LEU A 91 -7.02 21.42 6.63
CA LEU A 91 -6.83 21.13 5.21
C LEU A 91 -6.72 19.63 4.91
N MET A 92 -6.19 18.85 5.83
CA MET A 92 -6.13 17.38 5.68
C MET A 92 -7.52 16.72 5.83
N GLU A 93 -8.37 17.26 6.69
CA GLU A 93 -9.77 16.84 6.81
C GLU A 93 -10.54 17.15 5.52
N ASP A 94 -10.37 18.38 4.99
CA ASP A 94 -10.93 18.77 3.69
C ASP A 94 -10.44 17.85 2.56
N MET A 95 -9.16 17.51 2.56
CA MET A 95 -8.59 16.60 1.57
C MET A 95 -9.21 15.20 1.64
N ALA A 96 -9.51 14.70 2.84
CA ALA A 96 -10.21 13.41 3.02
C ALA A 96 -11.62 13.48 2.40
N LEU A 97 -12.37 14.55 2.67
CA LEU A 97 -13.70 14.75 2.10
C LEU A 97 -13.68 14.86 0.56
N VAL A 98 -12.72 15.60 0.00
CA VAL A 98 -12.55 15.71 -1.46
C VAL A 98 -12.21 14.35 -2.07
N ARG A 99 -11.41 13.54 -1.38
CA ARG A 99 -11.08 12.17 -1.82
C ARG A 99 -12.32 11.27 -1.87
N ASP A 100 -13.16 11.31 -0.85
CA ASP A 100 -14.40 10.53 -0.80
C ASP A 100 -15.38 10.95 -1.91
N ASN A 101 -15.49 12.26 -2.14
CA ASN A 101 -16.30 12.81 -3.25
C ASN A 101 -15.76 12.35 -4.61
N LEU A 102 -14.44 12.37 -4.80
CA LEU A 102 -13.80 11.90 -6.02
C LEU A 102 -14.02 10.40 -6.23
N ALA A 103 -13.93 9.59 -5.19
CA ALA A 103 -14.22 8.16 -5.25
C ALA A 103 -15.68 7.90 -5.65
N THR A 104 -16.61 8.65 -5.06
CA THR A 104 -18.05 8.59 -5.37
C THR A 104 -18.34 9.00 -6.81
N ALA A 105 -17.75 10.10 -7.29
CA ALA A 105 -17.91 10.56 -8.67
C ALA A 105 -17.37 9.54 -9.68
N ARG A 106 -16.20 8.94 -9.39
CA ARG A 106 -15.61 7.90 -10.24
C ARG A 106 -16.46 6.63 -10.30
N ALA A 107 -17.14 6.25 -9.22
CA ALA A 107 -18.02 5.08 -9.20
C ALA A 107 -19.27 5.24 -10.06
N GLN A 108 -19.66 6.48 -10.40
CA GLN A 108 -20.86 6.80 -11.18
C GLN A 108 -20.59 6.98 -12.68
N VAL A 109 -19.35 6.96 -13.12
CA VAL A 109 -18.93 7.30 -14.49
C VAL A 109 -18.10 6.16 -15.08
N ASP A 110 -18.48 5.72 -16.29
CA ASP A 110 -17.67 4.75 -17.05
C ASP A 110 -16.44 5.45 -17.68
N PRO A 111 -15.25 4.81 -17.75
CA PRO A 111 -14.11 5.35 -18.49
C PRO A 111 -14.40 5.76 -19.93
N GLN A 112 -15.40 5.15 -20.57
CA GLN A 112 -15.82 5.45 -21.95
C GLN A 112 -16.91 6.53 -22.04
N ASP A 113 -17.42 7.02 -20.92
CA ASP A 113 -18.42 8.09 -20.90
C ASP A 113 -17.87 9.40 -21.53
N PRO A 114 -18.74 10.22 -22.15
CA PRO A 114 -18.34 11.47 -22.77
C PRO A 114 -17.81 12.48 -21.74
N PRO A 115 -16.98 13.47 -22.18
CA PRO A 115 -16.34 14.46 -21.31
C PRO A 115 -17.29 15.19 -20.36
N GLU A 116 -18.50 15.46 -20.80
CA GLU A 116 -19.53 16.18 -20.03
C GLU A 116 -19.93 15.46 -18.74
N ARG A 117 -19.87 14.12 -18.74
CA ARG A 117 -20.15 13.29 -17.56
C ARG A 117 -18.96 13.17 -16.59
N LYS A 118 -17.77 13.58 -17.03
CA LYS A 118 -16.52 13.52 -16.24
C LYS A 118 -16.16 14.84 -15.57
N GLN A 119 -16.95 15.88 -15.76
CA GLN A 119 -16.62 17.22 -15.29
C GLN A 119 -16.45 17.27 -13.76
N ASP A 120 -17.35 16.64 -13.01
CA ASP A 120 -17.28 16.55 -11.54
C ASP A 120 -15.99 15.86 -11.06
N ILE A 121 -15.52 14.83 -11.80
CA ILE A 121 -14.27 14.14 -11.51
C ILE A 121 -13.10 15.10 -11.69
N TRP A 122 -13.03 15.84 -12.80
CA TRP A 122 -11.92 16.76 -13.08
C TRP A 122 -11.91 17.96 -12.14
N GLU A 123 -13.07 18.45 -11.72
CA GLU A 123 -13.19 19.50 -10.70
C GLU A 123 -12.69 19.00 -9.34
N ALA A 124 -13.09 17.80 -8.92
CA ALA A 124 -12.60 17.18 -7.69
C ALA A 124 -11.10 16.90 -7.74
N GLU A 125 -10.55 16.45 -8.86
CA GLU A 125 -9.10 16.28 -9.05
C GLU A 125 -8.33 17.60 -8.98
N SER A 126 -8.91 18.66 -9.52
CA SER A 126 -8.31 20.01 -9.47
C SER A 126 -8.34 20.57 -8.06
N ARG A 127 -9.46 20.36 -7.34
CA ARG A 127 -9.59 20.73 -5.93
C ARG A 127 -8.60 19.94 -5.06
N MET A 128 -8.46 18.63 -5.31
CA MET A 128 -7.48 17.81 -4.59
C MET A 128 -6.07 18.38 -4.70
N ARG A 129 -5.62 18.71 -5.92
CA ARG A 129 -4.30 19.31 -6.16
C ARG A 129 -4.12 20.65 -5.47
N ALA A 130 -5.15 21.49 -5.45
CA ALA A 130 -5.10 22.78 -4.77
C ALA A 130 -4.91 22.59 -3.25
N VAL A 131 -5.70 21.71 -2.63
CA VAL A 131 -5.60 21.40 -1.19
C VAL A 131 -4.24 20.78 -0.85
N GLU A 132 -3.69 19.91 -1.70
CA GLU A 132 -2.34 19.34 -1.51
C GLU A 132 -1.25 20.43 -1.43
N ILE A 133 -1.34 21.46 -2.28
CA ILE A 133 -0.42 22.59 -2.25
C ILE A 133 -0.60 23.38 -0.95
N GLU A 134 -1.82 23.71 -0.56
CA GLU A 134 -2.11 24.45 0.68
C GLU A 134 -1.61 23.70 1.93
N VAL A 135 -1.78 22.36 1.97
CA VAL A 135 -1.21 21.50 3.03
C VAL A 135 0.31 21.60 3.07
N ALA A 136 0.96 21.55 1.91
CA ALA A 136 2.43 21.64 1.83
C ALA A 136 2.94 23.02 2.29
N GLU A 137 2.25 24.11 1.94
CA GLU A 137 2.58 25.48 2.37
C GLU A 137 2.42 25.66 3.87
N ALA A 138 1.26 25.28 4.45
CA ALA A 138 1.01 25.37 5.90
C ALA A 138 2.04 24.59 6.71
N ASN A 139 2.46 23.50 6.19
CA ASN A 139 3.47 22.65 6.73
C ASN A 139 4.89 23.24 6.66
N ALA A 140 5.28 23.80 5.53
CA ALA A 140 6.56 24.51 5.41
C ALA A 140 6.61 25.73 6.35
N GLU A 141 5.50 26.45 6.48
CA GLU A 141 5.36 27.57 7.41
C GLU A 141 5.56 27.12 8.87
N SER A 142 4.90 26.04 9.30
CA SER A 142 5.01 25.54 10.67
C SER A 142 6.44 25.16 11.03
N ILE A 143 7.14 24.44 10.15
CA ILE A 143 8.54 24.04 10.38
C ILE A 143 9.45 25.28 10.42
N ALA A 144 9.31 26.21 9.50
CA ALA A 144 10.15 27.41 9.48
C ALA A 144 10.01 28.23 10.77
N LEU A 145 8.78 28.41 11.26
CA LEU A 145 8.50 29.15 12.50
C LEU A 145 9.05 28.43 13.73
N LEU A 146 8.81 27.13 13.86
CA LEU A 146 9.27 26.35 15.00
C LEU A 146 10.79 26.17 15.00
N SER A 147 11.42 25.95 13.83
CA SER A 147 12.88 25.88 13.73
C SER A 147 13.53 27.20 14.14
N ARG A 148 12.92 28.33 13.77
CA ARG A 148 13.39 29.65 14.20
C ARG A 148 13.22 29.83 15.71
N ALA A 149 12.11 29.35 16.29
CA ALA A 149 11.89 29.42 17.74
C ALA A 149 12.98 28.64 18.48
N VAL A 150 13.30 27.40 18.06
CA VAL A 150 14.37 26.57 18.66
C VAL A 150 15.75 27.17 18.41
N THR A 151 15.99 27.85 17.29
CA THR A 151 17.26 28.56 17.05
C THR A 151 17.46 29.71 18.04
N LEU A 152 16.39 30.41 18.40
CA LEU A 152 16.43 31.53 19.36
C LEU A 152 16.47 31.03 20.82
N ASP A 153 15.78 29.97 21.13
CA ASP A 153 15.76 29.30 22.43
C ASP A 153 15.87 27.78 22.25
N PRO A 154 17.09 27.21 22.29
CA PRO A 154 17.33 25.78 22.11
C PRO A 154 16.68 24.89 23.16
N GLU A 155 16.39 25.41 24.34
CA GLU A 155 15.77 24.67 25.45
C GLU A 155 14.24 24.78 25.47
N HIS A 156 13.62 25.47 24.50
CA HIS A 156 12.17 25.63 24.44
C HIS A 156 11.48 24.31 24.13
N SER A 157 10.99 23.66 25.18
CA SER A 157 10.45 22.27 25.11
C SER A 157 9.28 22.12 24.13
N GLU A 158 8.31 23.03 24.15
CA GLU A 158 7.13 22.96 23.28
C GLU A 158 7.51 23.06 21.79
N ALA A 159 8.41 23.98 21.42
CA ALA A 159 8.86 24.13 20.02
C ALA A 159 9.59 22.88 19.53
N ARG A 160 10.44 22.28 20.38
CA ARG A 160 11.15 21.03 20.09
C ARG A 160 10.16 19.88 19.91
N THR A 161 9.21 19.71 20.83
CA THR A 161 8.21 18.64 20.75
C THR A 161 7.39 18.76 19.46
N LEU A 162 6.89 19.96 19.13
CA LEU A 162 6.12 20.18 17.91
C LEU A 162 6.94 19.91 16.64
N LEU A 163 8.23 20.26 16.62
CA LEU A 163 9.12 19.92 15.50
C LEU A 163 9.29 18.39 15.37
N CYS A 164 9.52 17.70 16.48
CA CYS A 164 9.63 16.25 16.48
C CYS A 164 8.37 15.59 15.93
N GLU A 165 7.18 16.03 16.35
CA GLU A 165 5.90 15.53 15.83
C GLU A 165 5.76 15.78 14.32
N GLN A 166 6.16 16.95 13.82
CA GLN A 166 6.13 17.26 12.39
C GLN A 166 7.11 16.39 11.57
N PHE A 167 8.29 16.13 12.09
CA PHE A 167 9.27 15.26 11.42
C PHE A 167 8.88 13.79 11.51
N LEU A 168 8.32 13.35 12.64
CA LEU A 168 7.79 12.00 12.81
C LEU A 168 6.69 11.68 11.80
N LEU A 169 5.68 12.55 11.71
CA LEU A 169 4.57 12.39 10.76
C LEU A 169 5.07 12.24 9.31
N ARG A 170 6.13 12.95 8.94
CA ARG A 170 6.72 12.85 7.60
C ARG A 170 7.55 11.61 7.40
N HIS A 171 8.29 11.23 8.42
CA HIS A 171 9.01 9.97 8.42
C HIS A 171 8.06 8.80 8.18
N GLU A 172 6.96 8.73 8.93
CA GLU A 172 5.93 7.70 8.79
C GLU A 172 5.31 7.71 7.40
N ARG A 173 4.89 8.87 6.88
CA ARG A 173 4.34 8.99 5.52
C ARG A 173 5.32 8.58 4.42
N ALA A 174 6.59 8.91 4.58
CA ALA A 174 7.61 8.49 3.63
C ALA A 174 7.82 6.98 3.66
N GLN A 175 7.82 6.37 4.86
CA GLN A 175 7.86 4.92 5.02
C GLN A 175 6.65 4.23 4.37
N GLU A 176 5.45 4.75 4.58
CA GLU A 176 4.22 4.24 3.97
C GLU A 176 4.26 4.26 2.44
N ARG A 177 4.89 5.29 1.85
CA ARG A 177 5.07 5.42 0.39
C ARG A 177 6.25 4.61 -0.16
N GLY A 178 7.04 3.97 0.71
CA GLY A 178 8.26 3.27 0.32
C GLY A 178 9.40 4.21 -0.11
N ASP A 179 9.32 5.51 0.24
CA ASP A 179 10.36 6.50 -0.02
C ASP A 179 11.41 6.47 1.11
N GLU A 180 12.31 5.49 1.00
CA GLU A 180 13.37 5.27 2.00
C GLU A 180 14.30 6.49 2.17
N ALA A 181 14.57 7.23 1.09
CA ALA A 181 15.45 8.40 1.14
C ALA A 181 14.83 9.54 1.95
N THR A 182 13.58 9.88 1.68
CA THR A 182 12.82 10.89 2.42
C THR A 182 12.59 10.45 3.87
N ALA A 183 12.29 9.17 4.12
CA ALA A 183 12.16 8.64 5.47
C ALA A 183 13.47 8.76 6.28
N ALA A 184 14.62 8.43 5.68
CA ALA A 184 15.92 8.57 6.30
C ALA A 184 16.26 10.04 6.62
N PHE A 185 15.91 10.97 5.71
CA PHE A 185 16.10 12.40 5.91
C PHE A 185 15.34 12.92 7.13
N TYR A 186 14.03 12.64 7.22
CA TYR A 186 13.23 13.07 8.38
C TYR A 186 13.61 12.37 9.67
N LYS A 187 14.08 11.13 9.61
CA LYS A 187 14.63 10.44 10.76
C LYS A 187 15.91 11.11 11.30
N ALA A 188 16.76 11.64 10.42
CA ALA A 188 17.95 12.37 10.82
C ALA A 188 17.58 13.69 11.53
N LEU A 189 16.60 14.44 10.99
CA LEU A 189 16.08 15.65 11.63
C LEU A 189 15.42 15.35 12.99
N LEU A 190 14.59 14.30 13.07
CA LEU A 190 13.98 13.88 14.32
C LEU A 190 15.04 13.63 15.41
N ARG A 191 16.17 12.98 15.06
CA ARG A 191 17.27 12.69 15.99
C ARG A 191 17.91 13.95 16.57
N GLU A 192 17.94 15.05 15.83
CA GLU A 192 18.54 16.31 16.26
C GLU A 192 17.70 17.01 17.35
N TYR A 193 16.37 16.86 17.30
CA TYR A 193 15.46 17.57 18.18
C TYR A 193 14.83 16.68 19.27
N ASP A 194 14.93 15.35 19.16
CA ASP A 194 14.34 14.40 20.11
C ASP A 194 14.98 14.46 21.51
N ASP A 195 14.15 14.46 22.52
CA ASP A 195 14.51 14.41 23.94
C ASP A 195 14.52 12.98 24.52
N GLY A 196 14.42 11.96 23.66
CA GLY A 196 14.37 10.55 24.01
C GLY A 196 12.98 9.92 23.95
N GLN A 197 11.92 10.69 23.70
CA GLN A 197 10.55 10.17 23.59
C GLN A 197 10.38 9.25 22.37
N HIS A 198 11.13 9.47 21.30
CA HIS A 198 11.07 8.71 20.06
C HIS A 198 12.22 7.71 19.88
N SER A 199 12.91 7.35 20.97
CA SER A 199 14.09 6.48 20.93
C SER A 199 13.82 5.16 20.19
N ALA A 200 12.69 4.51 20.39
CA ALA A 200 12.34 3.27 19.70
C ALA A 200 12.22 3.46 18.16
N ILE A 201 11.70 4.61 17.70
CA ILE A 201 11.62 4.96 16.28
C ILE A 201 13.02 5.23 15.73
N LEU A 202 13.83 5.98 16.48
CA LEU A 202 15.19 6.33 16.11
C LEU A 202 16.10 5.09 16.08
N GLU A 203 15.93 4.14 16.99
CA GLU A 203 16.61 2.85 17.00
C GLU A 203 16.03 1.90 15.93
N GLY A 204 14.84 2.17 15.45
CA GLY A 204 14.15 1.30 14.49
C GLY A 204 13.67 0.01 15.13
N THR A 205 13.18 0.06 16.36
CA THR A 205 12.68 -1.10 17.10
C THR A 205 11.22 -0.96 17.48
N GLY A 206 10.51 -2.07 17.56
CA GLY A 206 9.13 -2.17 18.05
C GLY A 206 8.99 -3.33 19.03
N ALA A 207 7.81 -3.46 19.63
CA ALA A 207 7.50 -4.57 20.53
C ALA A 207 6.57 -5.60 19.87
N LEU A 208 6.64 -6.85 20.31
CA LEU A 208 5.79 -7.95 19.86
C LEU A 208 5.22 -8.71 21.05
N GLN A 209 3.91 -8.92 21.05
CA GLN A 209 3.22 -9.81 21.98
C GLN A 209 2.47 -10.89 21.19
N VAL A 210 2.70 -12.15 21.52
CA VAL A 210 2.08 -13.32 20.88
C VAL A 210 1.28 -14.09 21.92
N GLU A 211 0.01 -14.29 21.64
CA GLU A 211 -0.90 -15.11 22.42
C GLU A 211 -1.42 -16.25 21.54
N THR A 212 -1.51 -17.46 22.07
CA THR A 212 -2.06 -18.60 21.32
C THR A 212 -3.22 -19.26 22.05
N GLN A 213 -4.08 -19.93 21.29
CA GLN A 213 -5.12 -20.82 21.76
C GLN A 213 -4.95 -22.18 21.06
N PRO A 214 -4.57 -23.25 21.78
CA PRO A 214 -4.33 -23.31 23.23
C PRO A 214 -3.11 -22.50 23.67
N ARG A 215 -3.07 -22.10 24.93
CA ARG A 215 -1.87 -21.51 25.56
C ARG A 215 -0.74 -22.53 25.66
N GLY A 216 0.48 -22.06 25.75
CA GLY A 216 1.65 -22.93 25.88
C GLY A 216 2.21 -23.45 24.54
N ALA A 217 1.65 -23.04 23.41
CA ALA A 217 2.24 -23.37 22.11
C ALA A 217 3.66 -22.79 22.01
N GLN A 218 4.57 -23.58 21.44
CA GLN A 218 5.94 -23.14 21.16
C GLN A 218 5.93 -22.15 20.00
N VAL A 219 6.51 -20.99 20.23
CA VAL A 219 6.54 -19.87 19.27
C VAL A 219 7.95 -19.65 18.78
N ARG A 220 8.12 -19.63 17.45
CA ARG A 220 9.38 -19.26 16.81
C ARG A 220 9.16 -18.09 15.86
N LEU A 221 10.16 -17.22 15.78
CA LEU A 221 10.12 -15.99 15.00
C LEU A 221 11.32 -15.93 14.06
N TRP A 222 11.08 -15.59 12.80
CA TRP A 222 12.12 -15.36 11.79
C TRP A 222 12.00 -13.93 11.26
N ARG A 223 13.06 -13.16 11.32
CA ARG A 223 13.13 -11.92 10.54
C ARG A 223 13.30 -12.26 9.07
N CYS A 224 12.53 -11.64 8.19
CA CYS A 224 12.63 -11.81 6.75
C CYS A 224 13.46 -10.69 6.13
N PHE A 225 14.35 -11.04 5.20
CA PHE A 225 15.16 -10.10 4.44
C PHE A 225 14.95 -10.32 2.97
N GLU A 226 15.03 -9.24 2.19
CA GLU A 226 15.02 -9.37 0.75
C GLU A 226 16.36 -9.97 0.28
N LYS A 227 16.26 -11.10 -0.42
CA LYS A 227 17.37 -11.74 -1.13
C LYS A 227 16.88 -12.21 -2.48
N ASN A 228 17.51 -11.75 -3.55
CA ASN A 228 17.11 -12.09 -4.92
C ASN A 228 15.60 -11.83 -5.16
N ARG A 229 15.12 -10.66 -4.74
CA ARG A 229 13.72 -10.20 -4.82
C ARG A 229 12.70 -11.01 -3.99
N ARG A 230 13.13 -11.97 -3.20
CA ARG A 230 12.28 -12.75 -2.28
C ARG A 230 12.50 -12.34 -0.84
N LEU A 231 11.42 -12.31 -0.06
CA LEU A 231 11.51 -12.22 1.40
C LEU A 231 11.83 -13.60 1.96
N VAL A 232 13.08 -13.81 2.32
CA VAL A 232 13.58 -15.07 2.88
C VAL A 232 13.75 -14.97 4.39
N PRO A 233 13.34 -15.99 5.17
CA PRO A 233 13.56 -16.01 6.61
C PRO A 233 15.03 -16.22 6.94
N ALA A 234 15.51 -15.51 7.95
CA ALA A 234 16.84 -15.70 8.54
C ALA A 234 16.85 -16.85 9.57
N THR A 235 17.83 -16.86 10.45
CA THR A 235 17.89 -17.79 11.58
C THR A 235 16.72 -17.55 12.54
N PRO A 236 16.01 -18.61 12.98
CA PRO A 236 14.90 -18.47 13.92
C PRO A 236 15.36 -18.02 15.30
N ARG A 237 14.53 -17.18 15.92
CA ARG A 237 14.58 -16.88 17.33
C ARG A 237 13.48 -17.68 18.03
N ASP A 238 13.84 -18.51 18.98
CA ASP A 238 12.88 -19.19 19.85
C ASP A 238 12.32 -18.19 20.88
N LEU A 239 11.01 -18.04 20.94
CA LEU A 239 10.35 -17.18 21.91
C LEU A 239 9.79 -17.97 23.11
N GLY A 240 9.89 -19.32 23.06
CA GLY A 240 9.36 -20.21 24.09
C GLY A 240 7.85 -20.41 23.99
N ALA A 241 7.26 -20.80 25.12
CA ALA A 241 5.82 -21.06 25.22
C ALA A 241 5.01 -19.77 25.27
N SER A 242 3.86 -19.73 24.57
CA SER A 242 2.94 -18.60 24.62
C SER A 242 2.21 -18.50 25.96
N PRO A 243 1.86 -17.28 26.48
CA PRO A 243 2.11 -15.99 25.87
C PRO A 243 3.58 -15.58 25.89
N ALA A 244 4.07 -15.07 24.77
CA ALA A 244 5.43 -14.59 24.62
C ALA A 244 5.45 -13.08 24.36
N ARG A 245 6.43 -12.37 24.92
CA ARG A 245 6.61 -10.94 24.74
C ARG A 245 8.07 -10.59 24.46
N VAL A 246 8.26 -9.70 23.50
CA VAL A 246 9.58 -9.15 23.15
C VAL A 246 9.44 -7.64 23.09
N GLU A 247 10.16 -6.93 23.96
CA GLU A 247 10.05 -5.47 24.11
C GLU A 247 10.76 -4.71 23.00
N SER A 248 11.84 -5.28 22.45
CA SER A 248 12.63 -4.63 21.41
C SER A 248 12.97 -5.64 20.32
N LEU A 249 12.37 -5.44 19.14
CA LEU A 249 12.64 -6.14 17.91
C LEU A 249 12.95 -5.13 16.81
N PRO A 250 13.97 -5.32 15.99
CA PRO A 250 14.19 -4.47 14.83
C PRO A 250 12.94 -4.41 13.94
N ALA A 251 12.56 -3.22 13.49
CA ALA A 251 11.45 -3.06 12.56
C ALA A 251 11.68 -3.86 11.27
N GLY A 252 10.61 -4.38 10.70
CA GLY A 252 10.68 -5.20 9.49
C GLY A 252 9.60 -6.28 9.42
N VAL A 253 9.72 -7.12 8.41
CA VAL A 253 8.82 -8.24 8.16
C VAL A 253 9.30 -9.48 8.89
N TYR A 254 8.37 -10.18 9.49
CA TYR A 254 8.65 -11.41 10.24
C TYR A 254 7.71 -12.53 9.82
N ARG A 255 8.26 -13.75 9.82
CA ARG A 255 7.49 -15.00 9.83
C ARG A 255 7.44 -15.50 11.26
N LEU A 256 6.28 -15.95 11.69
CA LEU A 256 6.04 -16.56 12.98
C LEU A 256 5.48 -17.95 12.79
N THR A 257 5.91 -18.92 13.59
CA THR A 257 5.23 -20.22 13.71
C THR A 257 4.82 -20.46 15.14
N ALA A 258 3.68 -21.11 15.30
CA ALA A 258 3.19 -21.59 16.58
C ALA A 258 2.81 -23.07 16.47
N GLN A 259 3.25 -23.89 17.44
CA GLN A 259 2.99 -25.32 17.46
C GLN A 259 2.63 -25.79 18.87
N ALA A 260 1.58 -26.58 18.98
CA ALA A 260 1.17 -27.26 20.20
C ALA A 260 1.01 -28.77 19.92
N PRO A 261 1.09 -29.63 20.94
CA PRO A 261 0.75 -31.06 20.78
C PRO A 261 -0.66 -31.21 20.18
N ASP A 262 -0.82 -32.19 19.32
CA ASP A 262 -2.10 -32.53 18.67
C ASP A 262 -2.76 -31.40 17.85
N HIS A 263 -1.97 -30.39 17.45
CA HIS A 263 -2.43 -29.26 16.62
C HIS A 263 -1.57 -29.11 15.38
N GLU A 264 -2.18 -28.55 14.34
CA GLU A 264 -1.48 -28.17 13.10
C GLU A 264 -0.43 -27.09 13.37
N LEU A 265 0.68 -27.17 12.62
CA LEU A 265 1.66 -26.09 12.61
C LEU A 265 1.06 -24.85 11.98
N LEU A 266 0.91 -23.78 12.76
CA LEU A 266 0.42 -22.51 12.24
C LEU A 266 1.59 -21.64 11.79
N MET A 267 1.48 -21.10 10.58
CA MET A 267 2.38 -20.07 10.05
C MET A 267 1.63 -18.72 9.97
N ALA A 268 2.27 -17.66 10.40
CA ALA A 268 1.77 -16.30 10.27
C ALA A 268 2.87 -15.37 9.75
N SER A 269 2.48 -14.33 9.03
CA SER A 269 3.33 -13.22 8.66
C SER A 269 2.90 -11.96 9.42
N LEU A 270 3.83 -11.11 9.77
CA LEU A 270 3.56 -9.85 10.46
C LEU A 270 4.63 -8.80 10.17
N ALA A 271 4.27 -7.53 10.34
CA ALA A 271 5.21 -6.43 10.39
C ALA A 271 5.43 -5.99 11.83
N VAL A 272 6.67 -5.72 12.19
CA VAL A 272 7.03 -4.95 13.39
C VAL A 272 7.37 -3.54 12.94
N VAL A 273 6.62 -2.58 13.44
CA VAL A 273 6.80 -1.15 13.11
C VAL A 273 7.55 -0.48 14.25
N ALA A 274 8.52 0.37 13.91
CA ALA A 274 9.31 1.10 14.90
C ALA A 274 8.40 1.96 15.80
N GLY A 275 8.65 1.94 17.10
CA GLY A 275 7.87 2.66 18.10
C GLY A 275 6.49 2.07 18.43
N GLN A 276 6.08 0.99 17.75
CA GLN A 276 4.75 0.38 17.96
C GLN A 276 4.83 -0.97 18.65
N SER A 277 3.73 -1.35 19.30
CA SER A 277 3.55 -2.67 19.90
C SER A 277 2.56 -3.49 19.06
N THR A 278 3.10 -4.49 18.35
CA THR A 278 2.31 -5.44 17.56
C THR A 278 1.78 -6.55 18.47
N ARG A 279 0.46 -6.75 18.48
CA ARG A 279 -0.18 -7.85 19.23
C ARG A 279 -0.77 -8.84 18.24
N VAL A 280 -0.41 -10.13 18.38
CA VAL A 280 -0.88 -11.22 17.54
C VAL A 280 -1.57 -12.28 18.42
N ARG A 281 -2.80 -12.65 18.05
CA ARG A 281 -3.54 -13.73 18.68
C ARG A 281 -3.76 -14.82 17.66
N LEU A 282 -3.30 -16.02 17.97
CA LEU A 282 -3.31 -17.16 17.03
C LEU A 282 -4.12 -18.31 17.61
N ARG A 283 -5.07 -18.78 16.84
CA ARG A 283 -5.82 -20.00 17.10
C ARG A 283 -5.18 -21.15 16.33
N LEU A 284 -4.65 -22.13 17.03
CA LEU A 284 -4.14 -23.36 16.42
C LEU A 284 -5.30 -24.33 16.22
N LEU A 285 -5.35 -24.94 15.06
CA LEU A 285 -6.37 -25.91 14.73
C LEU A 285 -5.93 -27.32 15.14
N PRO A 286 -6.85 -28.18 15.59
CA PRO A 286 -6.53 -29.59 15.87
C PRO A 286 -5.92 -30.28 14.64
N LEU A 287 -5.06 -31.26 14.86
CA LEU A 287 -4.46 -32.06 13.80
C LEU A 287 -5.54 -32.69 12.91
N GLY A 288 -5.39 -32.53 11.60
CA GLY A 288 -6.39 -32.99 10.61
C GLY A 288 -7.57 -32.03 10.38
N ALA A 289 -7.64 -30.89 11.07
CA ALA A 289 -8.67 -29.89 10.84
C ALA A 289 -8.44 -29.05 9.56
N VAL A 290 -7.19 -28.97 9.08
CA VAL A 290 -6.84 -28.39 7.79
C VAL A 290 -6.85 -29.50 6.74
N PRO A 291 -7.81 -29.52 5.80
CA PRO A 291 -7.85 -30.55 4.77
C PRO A 291 -6.63 -30.48 3.85
N PRO A 292 -6.22 -31.59 3.25
CA PRO A 292 -5.24 -31.59 2.18
C PRO A 292 -5.59 -30.57 1.09
N GLY A 293 -4.59 -29.81 0.62
CA GLY A 293 -4.78 -28.79 -0.40
C GLY A 293 -5.29 -27.43 0.11
N PHE A 294 -5.57 -27.28 1.41
CA PHE A 294 -5.92 -26.01 2.03
C PHE A 294 -4.77 -25.46 2.88
N VAL A 295 -4.74 -24.13 3.03
CA VAL A 295 -3.87 -23.42 3.95
C VAL A 295 -4.71 -22.65 4.97
N HIS A 296 -4.21 -22.57 6.20
CA HIS A 296 -4.82 -21.79 7.27
C HIS A 296 -4.27 -20.36 7.26
N VAL A 297 -5.15 -19.37 7.08
CA VAL A 297 -4.83 -17.96 7.21
C VAL A 297 -5.38 -17.48 8.56
N PRO A 298 -4.50 -17.12 9.52
CA PRO A 298 -4.94 -16.80 10.88
C PRO A 298 -5.71 -15.48 10.95
N ALA A 299 -6.58 -15.36 11.95
CA ALA A 299 -7.28 -14.12 12.28
C ALA A 299 -6.31 -12.96 12.53
N GLY A 300 -6.79 -11.76 12.36
CA GLY A 300 -6.05 -10.55 12.67
C GLY A 300 -6.10 -9.49 11.57
N THR A 301 -5.51 -8.34 11.89
CA THR A 301 -5.41 -7.22 10.95
C THR A 301 -4.40 -7.49 9.84
N PHE A 302 -4.65 -6.93 8.68
CA PHE A 302 -3.72 -6.91 7.56
C PHE A 302 -3.85 -5.59 6.80
N ARG A 303 -2.81 -5.23 6.05
CA ARG A 303 -2.82 -4.06 5.17
C ARG A 303 -3.48 -4.40 3.84
N CYS A 304 -4.65 -3.84 3.59
CA CYS A 304 -5.41 -3.99 2.35
C CYS A 304 -5.21 -2.79 1.42
N GLY A 305 -5.11 -3.03 0.13
CA GLY A 305 -4.98 -1.97 -0.89
C GLY A 305 -3.59 -1.36 -0.98
N THR A 306 -3.53 -0.13 -1.48
CA THR A 306 -2.29 0.67 -1.61
C THR A 306 -2.55 2.12 -1.29
N GLN A 307 -1.52 2.84 -0.85
CA GLN A 307 -1.57 4.29 -0.63
C GLN A 307 -1.24 5.10 -1.89
N SER A 308 -0.81 4.47 -3.00
CA SER A 308 -0.43 5.20 -4.20
C SER A 308 -1.57 5.30 -5.22
N GLY A 309 -2.10 6.51 -5.41
CA GLY A 309 -2.84 6.89 -6.60
C GLY A 309 -4.27 6.37 -6.72
N PHE A 310 -4.63 5.90 -7.88
CA PHE A 310 -5.99 5.57 -8.35
C PHE A 310 -6.68 4.37 -7.65
N PHE A 311 -6.01 3.65 -6.75
CA PHE A 311 -6.51 2.44 -6.10
C PHE A 311 -6.93 2.73 -4.66
N LEU A 312 -7.71 1.81 -4.07
CA LEU A 312 -8.17 1.88 -2.69
C LEU A 312 -7.02 2.30 -1.75
N ALA A 313 -7.25 3.31 -0.92
CA ALA A 313 -6.31 3.69 0.12
C ALA A 313 -5.97 2.47 0.99
N ALA A 314 -4.70 2.31 1.34
CA ALA A 314 -4.31 1.25 2.26
C ALA A 314 -5.07 1.42 3.57
N ALA A 315 -5.83 0.40 3.93
CA ALA A 315 -6.60 0.35 5.17
C ALA A 315 -6.19 -0.89 5.96
N GLU A 316 -6.26 -0.82 7.27
CA GLU A 316 -6.15 -2.00 8.12
C GLU A 316 -7.52 -2.67 8.21
N HIS A 317 -7.61 -3.89 7.70
CA HIS A 317 -8.79 -4.72 7.81
C HIS A 317 -8.55 -5.87 8.78
N ALA A 318 -9.50 -6.17 9.63
CA ALA A 318 -9.47 -7.34 10.50
C ALA A 318 -10.34 -8.45 9.90
N LEU A 319 -9.76 -9.63 9.73
CA LEU A 319 -10.46 -10.81 9.27
C LEU A 319 -10.41 -11.91 10.33
N PRO A 320 -11.45 -12.76 10.42
CA PRO A 320 -11.42 -14.00 11.21
C PRO A 320 -10.43 -15.01 10.60
N ASP A 321 -10.24 -16.15 11.28
CA ASP A 321 -9.56 -17.32 10.71
C ASP A 321 -10.36 -17.90 9.55
N PHE A 322 -9.68 -18.28 8.48
CA PHE A 322 -10.25 -18.99 7.36
C PHE A 322 -9.27 -19.97 6.74
N LEU A 323 -9.78 -20.92 6.00
CA LEU A 323 -9.02 -21.83 5.17
C LEU A 323 -9.26 -21.49 3.70
N ILE A 324 -8.21 -21.50 2.89
CA ILE A 324 -8.28 -21.24 1.45
C ILE A 324 -7.48 -22.31 0.71
N SER A 325 -7.96 -22.75 -0.47
CA SER A 325 -7.21 -23.73 -1.25
C SER A 325 -5.86 -23.15 -1.69
N ALA A 326 -4.79 -23.90 -1.50
CA ALA A 326 -3.43 -23.50 -1.87
C ALA A 326 -3.30 -23.25 -3.38
N LEU A 327 -4.04 -23.99 -4.17
CA LEU A 327 -4.06 -23.97 -5.63
C LEU A 327 -5.44 -23.57 -6.15
N HIS A 328 -5.52 -23.21 -7.41
CA HIS A 328 -6.79 -23.04 -8.13
C HIS A 328 -7.51 -24.39 -8.26
N VAL A 329 -8.82 -24.36 -8.44
CA VAL A 329 -9.58 -25.57 -8.84
C VAL A 329 -9.13 -25.97 -10.24
N THR A 330 -8.74 -27.24 -10.38
CA THR A 330 -8.23 -27.78 -11.64
C THR A 330 -9.36 -28.21 -12.58
N ALA A 331 -9.01 -28.36 -13.85
CA ALA A 331 -9.93 -28.91 -14.86
C ALA A 331 -10.39 -30.32 -14.50
N GLY A 332 -9.50 -31.16 -13.93
CA GLY A 332 -9.83 -32.48 -13.45
C GLY A 332 -10.85 -32.51 -12.31
N GLU A 333 -10.63 -31.67 -11.29
CA GLU A 333 -11.57 -31.51 -10.18
C GLU A 333 -12.92 -30.95 -10.63
N TYR A 334 -12.90 -30.01 -11.55
CA TYR A 334 -14.12 -29.42 -12.10
C TYR A 334 -14.88 -30.40 -12.98
N LEU A 335 -14.20 -31.32 -13.67
CA LEU A 335 -14.82 -32.40 -14.44
C LEU A 335 -15.63 -33.33 -13.54
N GLU A 336 -15.11 -33.69 -12.36
CA GLU A 336 -15.86 -34.51 -11.38
C GLU A 336 -17.18 -33.82 -11.01
N PHE A 337 -17.14 -32.51 -10.71
CA PHE A 337 -18.33 -31.73 -10.42
C PHE A 337 -19.32 -31.76 -11.59
N LEU A 338 -18.84 -31.49 -12.82
CA LEU A 338 -19.70 -31.40 -13.99
C LEU A 338 -20.39 -32.72 -14.32
N CYS A 339 -19.68 -33.84 -14.20
CA CYS A 339 -20.27 -35.18 -14.36
C CYS A 339 -21.32 -35.49 -13.28
N ASP A 340 -21.08 -35.08 -12.02
CA ASP A 340 -22.05 -35.29 -10.95
C ASP A 340 -23.26 -34.36 -11.10
N ALA A 341 -23.06 -33.09 -11.47
CA ALA A 341 -24.13 -32.15 -11.76
C ALA A 341 -25.01 -32.62 -12.93
N ALA A 342 -24.42 -33.21 -13.97
CA ALA A 342 -25.17 -33.77 -15.10
C ALA A 342 -26.06 -34.93 -14.71
N ARG A 343 -25.65 -35.78 -13.75
CA ARG A 343 -26.46 -36.88 -13.21
C ARG A 343 -27.57 -36.37 -12.29
N ARG A 344 -27.31 -35.40 -11.43
CA ARG A 344 -28.27 -34.93 -10.42
C ARG A 344 -29.22 -33.85 -10.93
N ALA A 345 -28.75 -32.99 -11.81
CA ALA A 345 -29.48 -31.85 -12.35
C ALA A 345 -29.18 -31.62 -13.85
N PRO A 346 -29.64 -32.55 -14.74
CA PRO A 346 -29.29 -32.52 -16.16
C PRO A 346 -29.62 -31.18 -16.86
N SER A 347 -30.68 -30.50 -16.42
CA SER A 347 -31.11 -29.21 -16.99
C SER A 347 -30.18 -28.05 -16.60
N ALA A 348 -29.50 -28.11 -15.47
CA ALA A 348 -28.58 -27.09 -14.99
C ALA A 348 -27.14 -27.28 -15.51
N ALA A 349 -26.69 -28.52 -15.69
CA ALA A 349 -25.32 -28.86 -16.09
C ALA A 349 -24.80 -28.10 -17.32
N PRO A 350 -25.58 -27.83 -18.38
CA PRO A 350 -25.14 -27.05 -19.53
C PRO A 350 -24.75 -25.61 -19.18
N GLY A 351 -25.28 -25.05 -18.10
CA GLY A 351 -24.91 -23.72 -17.58
C GLY A 351 -23.51 -23.67 -16.96
N TYR A 352 -22.98 -24.80 -16.55
CA TYR A 352 -21.69 -24.91 -15.86
C TYR A 352 -20.53 -25.27 -16.79
N VAL A 353 -20.80 -25.63 -18.04
CA VAL A 353 -19.74 -25.98 -19.00
C VAL A 353 -18.86 -24.77 -19.30
N PRO A 354 -17.52 -24.89 -19.21
CA PRO A 354 -16.60 -23.83 -19.58
C PRO A 354 -16.83 -23.29 -20.99
N ARG A 355 -16.67 -22.00 -21.18
CA ARG A 355 -16.89 -21.29 -22.46
C ARG A 355 -15.67 -20.45 -22.82
N SER A 356 -15.43 -20.29 -24.12
CA SER A 356 -14.45 -19.34 -24.64
C SER A 356 -14.95 -17.89 -24.50
N ALA A 357 -14.03 -16.91 -24.68
CA ALA A 357 -14.34 -15.49 -24.59
C ALA A 357 -15.40 -15.01 -25.58
N ASP A 358 -15.56 -15.71 -26.72
CA ASP A 358 -16.58 -15.45 -27.75
C ASP A 358 -17.95 -16.09 -27.40
N GLY A 359 -18.09 -16.68 -26.22
CA GLY A 359 -19.29 -17.35 -25.73
C GLY A 359 -19.51 -18.77 -26.28
N ARG A 360 -18.59 -19.26 -27.12
CA ARG A 360 -18.63 -20.66 -27.56
C ARG A 360 -18.37 -21.55 -26.37
N ARG A 361 -19.13 -22.66 -26.27
CA ARG A 361 -18.85 -23.69 -25.28
C ARG A 361 -17.55 -24.38 -25.66
N LEU A 362 -16.61 -24.46 -24.74
CA LEU A 362 -15.50 -25.39 -24.89
C LEU A 362 -16.11 -26.77 -25.11
N ALA A 363 -15.57 -27.51 -26.10
CA ALA A 363 -16.08 -28.84 -26.43
C ALA A 363 -15.64 -29.85 -25.37
N TRP A 364 -16.11 -29.67 -24.12
CA TRP A 364 -16.08 -30.74 -23.14
C TRP A 364 -17.09 -31.75 -23.61
N ARG A 365 -16.59 -32.84 -24.14
CA ARG A 365 -17.39 -33.87 -24.78
C ARG A 365 -18.33 -34.51 -23.78
N THR A 366 -19.53 -34.81 -24.24
CA THR A 366 -20.46 -35.65 -23.50
C THR A 366 -20.85 -36.85 -24.37
N ASP A 367 -20.96 -38.03 -23.75
CA ASP A 367 -21.47 -39.22 -24.40
C ASP A 367 -23.02 -39.25 -24.53
N GLY A 368 -23.65 -38.11 -24.20
CA GLY A 368 -25.11 -37.98 -24.15
C GLY A 368 -25.76 -38.53 -22.89
N TYR A 369 -25.01 -39.23 -22.03
CA TYR A 369 -25.46 -39.89 -20.79
C TYR A 369 -24.87 -39.27 -19.53
N ALA A 370 -24.63 -37.95 -19.55
CA ALA A 370 -24.08 -37.21 -18.40
C ALA A 370 -22.60 -37.48 -18.08
N ASN A 371 -21.82 -38.09 -18.98
CA ASN A 371 -20.38 -38.19 -18.84
C ASN A 371 -19.69 -37.12 -19.69
N PHE A 372 -19.15 -36.10 -19.04
CA PHE A 372 -18.28 -35.15 -19.68
C PHE A 372 -16.83 -35.68 -19.76
N GLN A 373 -16.06 -35.20 -20.72
CA GLN A 373 -14.65 -35.51 -20.89
C GLN A 373 -13.90 -34.23 -21.21
N LEU A 374 -12.65 -34.11 -20.72
CA LEU A 374 -11.78 -33.01 -21.08
C LEU A 374 -11.53 -32.96 -22.58
N PRO A 375 -11.39 -31.79 -23.19
CA PRO A 375 -10.98 -31.65 -24.58
C PRO A 375 -9.67 -32.38 -24.86
N GLY A 376 -9.65 -33.17 -25.93
CA GLY A 376 -8.47 -33.90 -26.42
C GLY A 376 -7.77 -33.19 -27.56
N ASN A 377 -6.78 -33.86 -28.18
CA ASN A 377 -6.00 -33.33 -29.30
C ASN A 377 -6.84 -32.98 -30.55
N ASP A 378 -8.00 -33.55 -30.68
CA ASP A 378 -8.96 -33.33 -31.75
C ASP A 378 -9.95 -32.19 -31.47
N SER A 379 -9.80 -31.54 -30.33
CA SER A 379 -10.55 -30.32 -29.99
C SER A 379 -10.02 -29.09 -30.75
N GLU A 380 -10.93 -28.23 -31.21
CA GLU A 380 -10.59 -26.92 -31.79
C GLU A 380 -9.69 -26.07 -30.86
N PHE A 381 -9.76 -26.30 -29.56
CA PHE A 381 -9.00 -25.59 -28.51
C PHE A 381 -7.77 -26.36 -28.01
N GLY A 382 -7.45 -27.51 -28.64
CA GLY A 382 -6.39 -28.41 -28.19
C GLY A 382 -6.74 -29.18 -26.89
N PRO A 383 -5.82 -30.03 -26.43
CA PRO A 383 -6.05 -30.84 -25.21
C PRO A 383 -6.01 -29.94 -23.96
N VAL A 384 -6.87 -30.25 -22.99
CA VAL A 384 -6.85 -29.66 -21.66
C VAL A 384 -6.21 -30.65 -20.70
N ASP A 385 -5.12 -30.20 -20.03
CA ASP A 385 -4.47 -30.99 -18.98
C ASP A 385 -5.39 -31.01 -17.74
N PRO A 386 -5.65 -32.13 -17.10
CA PRO A 386 -6.43 -32.18 -15.87
C PRO A 386 -5.86 -31.31 -14.73
N ASP A 387 -4.56 -31.07 -14.72
CA ASP A 387 -3.87 -30.24 -13.73
C ASP A 387 -3.84 -28.74 -14.08
N GLU A 388 -4.34 -28.32 -15.27
CA GLU A 388 -4.55 -26.91 -15.56
C GLU A 388 -5.68 -26.32 -14.71
N PRO A 389 -5.64 -25.04 -14.31
CA PRO A 389 -6.76 -24.39 -13.66
C PRO A 389 -7.98 -24.34 -14.59
N VAL A 390 -9.17 -24.61 -14.08
CA VAL A 390 -10.39 -24.43 -14.86
C VAL A 390 -10.61 -22.94 -15.14
N THR A 391 -10.89 -22.62 -16.39
CA THR A 391 -11.17 -21.25 -16.85
C THR A 391 -12.40 -21.20 -17.74
N GLY A 392 -12.82 -20.01 -18.17
CA GLY A 392 -13.98 -19.86 -19.03
C GLY A 392 -15.31 -20.17 -18.35
N ILE A 393 -15.36 -20.07 -17.04
CA ILE A 393 -16.55 -20.32 -16.22
C ILE A 393 -17.15 -19.02 -15.70
N THR A 394 -18.45 -19.01 -15.47
CA THR A 394 -19.15 -17.90 -14.85
C THR A 394 -18.98 -17.93 -13.33
N TYR A 395 -19.21 -16.80 -12.66
CA TYR A 395 -19.30 -16.73 -11.20
C TYR A 395 -20.34 -17.74 -10.64
N LEU A 396 -21.49 -17.87 -11.31
CA LEU A 396 -22.54 -18.80 -10.91
C LEU A 396 -22.06 -20.26 -10.97
N ALA A 397 -21.28 -20.61 -11.99
CA ALA A 397 -20.72 -21.95 -12.12
C ALA A 397 -19.66 -22.25 -11.05
N ALA A 398 -18.80 -21.27 -10.74
CA ALA A 398 -17.83 -21.37 -9.63
C ALA A 398 -18.54 -21.52 -8.27
N SER A 399 -19.61 -20.74 -8.04
CA SER A 399 -20.42 -20.84 -6.82
C SER A 399 -21.15 -22.20 -6.71
N ALA A 400 -21.65 -22.74 -7.83
CA ALA A 400 -22.27 -24.07 -7.86
C ALA A 400 -21.26 -25.19 -7.53
N TYR A 401 -20.02 -25.06 -8.01
CA TYR A 401 -18.93 -25.97 -7.61
C TYR A 401 -18.69 -25.91 -6.09
N CYS A 402 -18.60 -24.71 -5.52
CA CYS A 402 -18.41 -24.55 -4.07
C CYS A 402 -19.56 -25.19 -3.27
N GLN A 403 -20.79 -25.04 -3.74
CA GLN A 403 -21.96 -25.69 -3.10
C GLN A 403 -21.86 -27.20 -3.19
N TRP A 404 -21.55 -27.77 -4.37
CA TRP A 404 -21.32 -29.19 -4.56
C TRP A 404 -20.21 -29.73 -3.65
N LEU A 405 -19.09 -29.00 -3.56
CA LEU A 405 -17.98 -29.37 -2.69
C LEU A 405 -18.38 -29.33 -1.21
N SER A 406 -19.22 -28.35 -0.82
CA SER A 406 -19.76 -28.25 0.55
C SER A 406 -20.55 -29.49 0.94
N GLU A 407 -21.40 -30.02 0.06
CA GLU A 407 -22.15 -31.26 0.28
C GLU A 407 -21.21 -32.45 0.46
N ARG A 408 -20.19 -32.55 -0.39
CA ARG A 408 -19.21 -33.63 -0.40
C ARG A 408 -18.31 -33.62 0.84
N MET A 409 -17.85 -32.45 1.25
CA MET A 409 -17.00 -32.27 2.43
C MET A 409 -17.79 -32.16 3.74
N ARG A 410 -19.11 -31.97 3.68
CA ARG A 410 -20.00 -31.68 4.83
C ARG A 410 -19.59 -30.46 5.64
N VAL A 411 -19.03 -29.48 4.97
CA VAL A 411 -18.64 -28.16 5.52
C VAL A 411 -18.94 -27.08 4.49
N SER A 412 -19.22 -25.86 4.95
CA SER A 412 -19.49 -24.74 4.04
C SER A 412 -18.24 -24.35 3.27
N CYS A 413 -18.26 -24.52 1.96
CA CYS A 413 -17.26 -24.03 1.01
C CYS A 413 -17.87 -22.89 0.19
N ARG A 414 -17.08 -21.88 -0.11
CA ARG A 414 -17.49 -20.69 -0.83
C ARG A 414 -16.31 -20.10 -1.62
N LEU A 415 -16.57 -19.10 -2.44
CA LEU A 415 -15.51 -18.27 -2.98
C LEU A 415 -14.95 -17.36 -1.87
N PRO A 416 -13.67 -16.99 -1.91
CA PRO A 416 -13.10 -16.00 -0.99
C PRO A 416 -13.73 -14.63 -1.22
N THR A 417 -13.77 -13.78 -0.19
CA THR A 417 -13.94 -12.35 -0.39
C THR A 417 -12.65 -11.75 -0.99
N GLU A 418 -12.72 -10.54 -1.53
CA GLU A 418 -11.51 -9.89 -2.08
C GLU A 418 -10.47 -9.62 -0.99
N GLU A 419 -10.90 -9.33 0.24
CA GLU A 419 -10.02 -9.11 1.38
C GLU A 419 -9.36 -10.40 1.86
N GLU A 420 -10.10 -11.51 1.91
CA GLU A 420 -9.55 -12.83 2.25
C GLU A 420 -8.50 -13.27 1.23
N TRP A 421 -8.83 -13.09 -0.06
CA TRP A 421 -7.91 -13.37 -1.14
C TRP A 421 -6.63 -12.53 -1.02
N GLU A 422 -6.80 -11.22 -0.79
CA GLU A 422 -5.67 -10.29 -0.68
C GLU A 422 -4.78 -10.62 0.51
N LYS A 423 -5.36 -10.87 1.69
CA LYS A 423 -4.60 -11.29 2.88
C LYS A 423 -3.84 -12.59 2.64
N ALA A 424 -4.49 -13.59 2.04
CA ALA A 424 -3.87 -14.89 1.76
C ALA A 424 -2.70 -14.77 0.76
N ALA A 425 -2.81 -13.90 -0.24
CA ALA A 425 -1.79 -13.70 -1.27
C ALA A 425 -0.63 -12.82 -0.81
N ARG A 426 -0.90 -11.75 -0.01
CA ARG A 426 0.06 -10.70 0.32
C ARG A 426 0.64 -10.79 1.74
N GLY A 427 0.09 -11.64 2.59
CA GLY A 427 0.45 -11.62 4.01
C GLY A 427 -0.19 -10.47 4.79
N ALA A 428 -0.06 -10.50 6.11
CA ALA A 428 -0.59 -9.45 6.98
C ALA A 428 0.17 -8.12 6.82
N GLU A 429 1.42 -8.16 6.44
CA GLU A 429 2.28 -6.99 6.19
C GLU A 429 1.96 -6.27 4.86
N GLY A 430 1.18 -6.89 3.96
CA GLY A 430 0.73 -6.27 2.72
C GLY A 430 1.81 -6.11 1.65
N ARG A 431 2.66 -7.14 1.45
CA ARG A 431 3.67 -7.16 0.38
C ARG A 431 3.04 -6.97 -1.00
N VAL A 432 3.84 -6.49 -1.97
CA VAL A 432 3.36 -6.17 -3.32
C VAL A 432 3.01 -7.42 -4.12
N TYR A 433 3.84 -8.46 -4.02
CA TYR A 433 3.73 -9.77 -4.68
C TYR A 433 3.83 -10.89 -3.64
N PRO A 434 3.43 -12.13 -3.94
CA PRO A 434 3.50 -13.24 -2.97
C PRO A 434 4.90 -13.45 -2.37
N TRP A 435 5.95 -13.19 -3.15
CA TRP A 435 7.35 -13.37 -2.76
C TRP A 435 8.00 -12.15 -2.10
N GLY A 436 7.48 -10.93 -2.29
CA GLY A 436 8.09 -9.70 -1.77
C GLY A 436 7.58 -8.44 -2.47
N ASN A 437 8.42 -7.39 -2.49
CA ASN A 437 7.98 -6.07 -2.96
C ASN A 437 8.47 -5.70 -4.36
N ARG A 438 9.33 -6.50 -4.97
CA ARG A 438 9.89 -6.24 -6.30
C ARG A 438 9.44 -7.29 -7.29
N TRP A 439 9.01 -6.82 -8.48
CA TRP A 439 8.62 -7.69 -9.58
C TRP A 439 9.79 -8.53 -10.09
N GLU A 440 9.53 -9.80 -10.30
CA GLU A 440 10.42 -10.72 -11.00
C GLU A 440 9.60 -11.59 -11.96
N PRO A 441 9.73 -11.38 -13.29
CA PRO A 441 8.88 -12.06 -14.28
C PRO A 441 8.94 -13.59 -14.19
N THR A 442 10.11 -14.15 -13.90
CA THR A 442 10.30 -15.62 -13.86
C THR A 442 9.62 -16.31 -12.68
N PHE A 443 9.06 -15.54 -11.73
CA PHE A 443 8.35 -16.12 -10.58
C PHE A 443 6.88 -16.39 -10.84
N ALA A 444 6.30 -15.75 -11.86
CA ALA A 444 4.87 -15.88 -12.19
C ALA A 444 4.65 -16.21 -13.66
N ALA A 445 3.59 -16.93 -13.96
CA ALA A 445 3.17 -17.20 -15.33
C ALA A 445 2.34 -16.02 -15.86
N THR A 446 2.95 -15.20 -16.70
CA THR A 446 2.33 -14.02 -17.32
C THR A 446 2.53 -14.07 -18.85
N ALA A 447 1.94 -13.13 -19.59
CA ALA A 447 2.12 -13.02 -21.02
C ALA A 447 3.61 -12.86 -21.46
N GLU A 448 4.47 -12.40 -20.54
CA GLU A 448 5.91 -12.23 -20.80
C GLU A 448 6.69 -13.54 -20.62
N THR A 449 6.23 -14.42 -19.74
CA THR A 449 6.98 -15.62 -19.32
C THR A 449 6.33 -16.92 -19.73
N TRP A 450 5.05 -16.88 -20.11
CA TRP A 450 4.26 -18.05 -20.45
C TRP A 450 3.49 -17.86 -21.76
N ALA A 451 4.18 -18.02 -22.89
CA ALA A 451 3.66 -17.71 -24.22
C ALA A 451 2.93 -18.90 -24.91
N THR A 452 2.44 -19.89 -24.14
CA THR A 452 1.79 -21.08 -24.71
C THR A 452 0.35 -20.84 -25.18
N GLY A 453 -0.25 -19.68 -24.82
CA GLY A 453 -1.66 -19.38 -25.08
C GLY A 453 -2.65 -20.12 -24.15
N ARG A 454 -2.15 -20.85 -23.17
CA ARG A 454 -2.92 -21.63 -22.17
C ARG A 454 -2.34 -21.42 -20.77
N PRO A 455 -3.15 -21.57 -19.70
CA PRO A 455 -2.59 -21.48 -18.35
C PRO A 455 -1.63 -22.65 -18.07
N PRO A 456 -0.62 -22.46 -17.20
CA PRO A 456 0.20 -23.56 -16.72
C PRO A 456 -0.60 -24.51 -15.83
N PRO A 457 -0.17 -25.75 -15.66
CA PRO A 457 -0.62 -26.59 -14.55
C PRO A 457 -0.44 -25.86 -13.21
N VAL A 458 -1.38 -26.08 -12.28
CA VAL A 458 -1.39 -25.36 -10.99
C VAL A 458 -0.13 -25.68 -10.16
N GLY A 459 0.42 -24.69 -9.48
CA GLY A 459 1.60 -24.82 -8.63
C GLY A 459 2.93 -24.94 -9.39
N GLN A 460 2.95 -24.83 -10.72
CA GLN A 460 4.17 -24.96 -11.51
C GLN A 460 5.16 -23.83 -11.23
N MET A 461 4.66 -22.63 -10.92
CA MET A 461 5.51 -21.48 -10.64
C MET A 461 5.87 -21.43 -9.15
N ALA A 462 6.86 -22.23 -8.73
CA ALA A 462 7.31 -22.29 -7.33
C ALA A 462 7.74 -20.95 -6.74
N GLY A 463 7.98 -19.93 -7.59
CA GLY A 463 8.28 -18.55 -7.19
C GLY A 463 7.07 -17.78 -6.72
N ASP A 464 5.90 -18.09 -7.26
CA ASP A 464 4.63 -17.44 -6.96
C ASP A 464 3.97 -18.14 -5.76
N CYS A 465 4.57 -17.96 -4.59
CA CYS A 465 4.10 -18.56 -3.33
C CYS A 465 4.02 -17.52 -2.22
N SER A 466 2.85 -17.40 -1.60
CA SER A 466 2.59 -16.46 -0.51
C SER A 466 3.20 -16.94 0.82
N PRO A 467 3.25 -16.08 1.86
CA PRO A 467 3.75 -16.46 3.17
C PRO A 467 2.93 -17.57 3.85
N TYR A 468 1.70 -17.81 3.42
CA TYR A 468 0.83 -18.85 3.95
C TYR A 468 0.85 -20.14 3.09
N GLY A 469 1.50 -20.12 1.93
CA GLY A 469 1.53 -21.26 1.02
C GLY A 469 0.46 -21.24 -0.07
N LEU A 470 -0.09 -20.07 -0.41
CA LEU A 470 -0.95 -19.87 -1.57
C LEU A 470 -0.08 -19.73 -2.81
N TYR A 471 -0.32 -20.48 -3.86
CA TYR A 471 0.41 -20.45 -5.13
C TYR A 471 -0.37 -19.74 -6.23
N ASP A 472 0.35 -19.29 -7.27
CA ASP A 472 -0.16 -18.76 -8.54
C ASP A 472 -1.10 -17.56 -8.38
N ALA A 473 -0.82 -16.67 -7.40
CA ALA A 473 -1.63 -15.48 -7.17
C ALA A 473 -1.23 -14.29 -8.05
N ALA A 474 0.06 -14.19 -8.45
CA ALA A 474 0.55 -13.10 -9.29
C ALA A 474 0.49 -13.43 -10.78
N GLY A 475 0.27 -14.71 -11.14
CA GLY A 475 0.17 -15.23 -12.51
C GLY A 475 -0.81 -16.40 -12.62
N GLY A 476 -0.67 -17.18 -13.69
CA GLY A 476 -1.58 -18.29 -13.94
C GLY A 476 -2.96 -17.83 -14.41
N VAL A 477 -3.93 -17.71 -13.53
CA VAL A 477 -5.29 -17.20 -13.85
C VAL A 477 -5.78 -16.22 -12.81
N ARG A 478 -6.54 -15.21 -13.24
CA ARG A 478 -7.31 -14.35 -12.34
C ARG A 478 -8.44 -15.14 -11.69
N GLU A 479 -8.94 -14.65 -10.58
CA GLU A 479 -9.84 -15.43 -9.73
C GLU A 479 -11.13 -14.69 -9.38
N TRP A 480 -12.26 -15.39 -9.51
CA TRP A 480 -13.52 -14.95 -8.98
C TRP A 480 -13.47 -14.82 -7.47
N THR A 481 -13.97 -13.70 -6.94
CA THR A 481 -14.26 -13.52 -5.52
C THR A 481 -15.77 -13.36 -5.29
N SER A 482 -16.21 -13.46 -4.04
CA SER A 482 -17.62 -13.23 -3.67
C SER A 482 -17.95 -11.75 -3.46
N SER A 483 -16.98 -10.85 -3.57
CA SER A 483 -17.17 -9.42 -3.33
C SER A 483 -17.83 -8.74 -4.52
N LEU A 484 -18.84 -7.89 -4.22
CA LEU A 484 -19.53 -7.08 -5.19
C LEU A 484 -18.86 -5.70 -5.33
N GLU A 485 -18.75 -5.23 -6.56
CA GLU A 485 -18.40 -3.84 -6.83
C GLU A 485 -19.56 -2.92 -6.40
N PRO A 486 -19.31 -1.89 -5.61
CA PRO A 486 -20.33 -0.86 -5.36
C PRO A 486 -20.77 -0.18 -6.66
N GLY A 487 -22.06 -0.15 -6.95
CA GLY A 487 -22.61 0.48 -8.16
C GLY A 487 -24.01 0.01 -8.50
N SER A 488 -24.59 0.57 -9.59
CA SER A 488 -25.97 0.29 -10.04
C SER A 488 -26.14 -1.07 -10.73
N THR A 489 -25.05 -1.62 -11.30
CA THR A 489 -25.07 -2.94 -11.96
C THR A 489 -24.21 -3.90 -11.16
N PRO A 490 -24.73 -5.05 -10.68
CA PRO A 490 -23.96 -5.99 -9.89
C PRO A 490 -22.82 -6.59 -10.72
N ARG A 491 -21.59 -6.24 -10.37
CA ARG A 491 -20.34 -6.82 -10.89
C ARG A 491 -19.54 -7.41 -9.76
N LEU A 492 -18.91 -8.53 -10.01
CA LEU A 492 -18.07 -9.23 -9.04
C LEU A 492 -16.62 -8.82 -9.21
N VAL A 493 -15.92 -8.72 -8.10
CA VAL A 493 -14.49 -8.45 -8.09
C VAL A 493 -13.73 -9.70 -8.52
N VAL A 494 -12.74 -9.49 -9.39
CA VAL A 494 -11.79 -10.51 -9.86
C VAL A 494 -10.38 -10.08 -9.45
N ARG A 495 -9.60 -11.01 -8.91
CA ARG A 495 -8.28 -10.73 -8.32
C ARG A 495 -7.17 -11.51 -9.02
N GLY A 496 -5.92 -11.08 -8.84
CA GLY A 496 -4.74 -11.77 -9.32
C GLY A 496 -4.24 -11.33 -10.70
N GLY A 497 -3.12 -11.94 -11.13
CA GLY A 497 -2.60 -11.87 -12.48
C GLY A 497 -2.98 -13.09 -13.31
N SER A 498 -2.60 -13.11 -14.59
CA SER A 498 -2.85 -14.26 -15.46
C SER A 498 -1.79 -14.42 -16.54
N TYR A 499 -1.77 -15.58 -17.18
CA TYR A 499 -0.92 -15.88 -18.33
C TYR A 499 -1.20 -14.97 -19.54
N LEU A 500 -2.30 -14.22 -19.55
CA LEU A 500 -2.64 -13.22 -20.58
C LEU A 500 -2.32 -11.79 -20.17
N THR A 501 -2.06 -11.54 -18.88
CA THR A 501 -1.69 -10.20 -18.42
C THR A 501 -0.19 -9.98 -18.57
N GLY A 502 0.21 -8.82 -19.14
CA GLY A 502 1.61 -8.43 -19.28
C GLY A 502 2.08 -7.59 -18.09
N GLY A 503 3.41 -7.66 -17.82
CA GLY A 503 4.07 -6.78 -16.88
C GLY A 503 3.79 -7.03 -15.40
N ALA A 504 4.37 -6.15 -14.59
CA ALA A 504 4.22 -6.16 -13.15
C ALA A 504 2.79 -5.76 -12.75
N ARG A 505 2.01 -6.71 -12.24
CA ARG A 505 0.67 -6.45 -11.70
C ARG A 505 0.67 -6.63 -10.18
N PRO A 506 0.69 -5.55 -9.39
CA PRO A 506 0.60 -5.63 -7.95
C PRO A 506 -0.69 -6.31 -7.49
N LEU A 507 -0.62 -7.10 -6.41
CA LEU A 507 -1.75 -7.92 -5.95
C LEU A 507 -2.93 -7.14 -5.36
N TRP A 508 -2.78 -5.84 -5.10
CA TRP A 508 -3.92 -4.97 -4.75
C TRP A 508 -4.77 -4.57 -5.95
N ASN A 509 -4.30 -4.82 -7.19
CA ASN A 509 -5.10 -4.56 -8.37
C ASN A 509 -6.33 -5.45 -8.37
N ARG A 510 -7.44 -4.88 -8.81
CA ARG A 510 -8.74 -5.52 -8.91
C ARG A 510 -9.34 -5.26 -10.29
N ASP A 511 -10.01 -6.26 -10.81
CA ASP A 511 -10.87 -6.14 -11.98
C ASP A 511 -12.31 -6.40 -11.56
N VAL A 512 -13.25 -6.09 -12.42
CA VAL A 512 -14.67 -6.36 -12.17
C VAL A 512 -15.31 -6.96 -13.41
N MET A 513 -16.15 -7.97 -13.20
CA MET A 513 -16.85 -8.65 -14.28
C MET A 513 -18.31 -8.92 -13.90
N PRO A 514 -19.26 -8.85 -14.86
CA PRO A 514 -20.62 -9.36 -14.66
C PRO A 514 -20.62 -10.85 -14.30
N ALA A 515 -21.55 -11.27 -13.44
CA ALA A 515 -21.62 -12.65 -12.92
C ALA A 515 -21.86 -13.74 -14.01
N ASP A 516 -22.43 -13.36 -15.13
CA ASP A 516 -22.76 -14.22 -16.29
C ASP A 516 -21.67 -14.25 -17.36
N ARG A 517 -20.63 -13.43 -17.22
CA ARG A 517 -19.51 -13.38 -18.17
C ARG A 517 -18.45 -14.42 -17.87
N THR A 518 -17.73 -14.80 -18.91
CA THR A 518 -16.58 -15.69 -18.85
C THR A 518 -15.35 -15.01 -19.48
N ALA A 519 -14.16 -15.41 -19.04
CA ALA A 519 -12.91 -15.05 -19.68
C ALA A 519 -11.97 -16.25 -19.69
N PRO A 520 -11.09 -16.35 -20.71
CA PRO A 520 -10.20 -17.52 -20.88
C PRO A 520 -9.11 -17.58 -19.79
N ASP A 521 -8.92 -16.51 -19.06
CA ASP A 521 -7.92 -16.36 -18.01
C ASP A 521 -8.52 -16.11 -16.62
N VAL A 522 -9.81 -16.45 -16.44
CA VAL A 522 -10.49 -16.35 -15.13
C VAL A 522 -10.94 -17.71 -14.67
N GLY A 523 -10.38 -18.14 -13.55
CA GLY A 523 -10.72 -19.31 -12.78
C GLY A 523 -11.17 -18.95 -11.36
N PHE A 524 -10.93 -19.83 -10.40
CA PHE A 524 -11.28 -19.59 -8.99
C PHE A 524 -10.54 -20.53 -8.05
N ARG A 525 -10.56 -20.17 -6.77
CA ARG A 525 -10.20 -21.08 -5.66
C ARG A 525 -11.27 -21.10 -4.60
N VAL A 526 -11.20 -22.07 -3.71
CA VAL A 526 -12.21 -22.31 -2.68
C VAL A 526 -11.73 -21.76 -1.34
N CYS A 527 -12.65 -21.14 -0.62
CA CYS A 527 -12.48 -20.70 0.75
C CYS A 527 -13.51 -21.39 1.65
N ARG A 528 -13.19 -21.56 2.93
CA ARG A 528 -14.13 -22.00 3.96
C ARG A 528 -13.80 -21.38 5.30
N ASP A 529 -14.84 -21.21 6.11
CA ASP A 529 -14.67 -20.70 7.47
C ASP A 529 -14.06 -21.79 8.37
N VAL A 530 -13.28 -21.38 9.34
CA VAL A 530 -12.84 -22.24 10.42
C VAL A 530 -14.03 -22.41 11.37
N GLY A 531 -14.47 -23.61 11.59
CA GLY A 531 -15.55 -23.91 12.54
C GLY A 531 -15.28 -23.35 13.95
N PRO A 532 -16.30 -23.20 14.78
CA PRO A 532 -16.17 -22.63 16.12
C PRO A 532 -15.24 -23.42 17.03
#